data_3b3b7c99cf5d012157e7120bde1af3bc
#
_entry.id   3b3b7c99cf5d012157e7120bde1af3bc
#
_cell.length_a   1.000
_cell.length_b   1.000
_cell.length_c   1.000
_cell.angle_alpha   90.00
_cell.angle_beta   90.00
_cell.angle_gamma   90.00
#
_symmetry.space_group_name_H-M   'P 1'
#
loop_
_entity.id
_entity.type
_entity.pdbx_description
1 polymer ?
#
loop_
_entity_poly.entity_id
_entity_poly.type
_entity_poly.pdbx_seq_one_letter_code
_entity_poly.pdbx_strand_id
1 'polypeptide(L)'
;VPESILTQTARDLQGLIENHADETEARCTMVAPVVDAFDQSGLFRLSIPKAIGGLEADVETVQAVCEEVSYADGATGWAYTQNTITGSYLAYIDPDVARPFAALRAGAGHFAPIGVAHEEDGGYRVSGNWQFASGSGHAEFMGGGALVMRDGEIVGMGPNGELPIIGFFVSADRATLKGNWDAMGLRGTGSYDYEIPETFVETAATWNITMSYAPHQSGGAMYGLGPQVYGSIGTCSWALGVASRALHEIADIAKAGRTRLGSPALRDQTEFQRDFGFHQTAIDGARIVLLAVINDAVDLIESGAEDALCIAAVGRCKAHANNVVTNVAKAATVFAWEASGSAGMRNPSVLQRCFRDMWIGAGHQVFDDRFYCEAAKPALGLEPSPF
;
A
#
# COMPACT_ATOMS: atom_id res chain seq x y z
N VAL A 1 -11.14 6.13 -21.54
CA VAL A 1 -9.69 6.47 -21.55
C VAL A 1 -8.97 5.23 -22.07
N PRO A 2 -8.04 5.32 -23.05
CA PRO A 2 -7.25 4.17 -23.46
C PRO A 2 -6.41 3.68 -22.28
N GLU A 3 -6.37 2.35 -22.10
CA GLU A 3 -5.60 1.71 -21.06
C GLU A 3 -4.11 2.10 -21.15
N SER A 4 -3.48 2.37 -20.01
CA SER A 4 -2.07 2.74 -19.99
C SER A 4 -1.19 1.54 -20.34
N ILE A 5 -0.05 1.79 -21.01
CA ILE A 5 0.91 0.74 -21.35
C ILE A 5 1.44 0.04 -20.08
N LEU A 6 1.51 0.74 -18.94
CA LEU A 6 1.96 0.18 -17.67
C LEU A 6 0.93 -0.80 -17.08
N THR A 7 -0.36 -0.51 -17.22
CA THR A 7 -1.43 -1.42 -16.83
C THR A 7 -1.40 -2.70 -17.68
N GLN A 8 -1.23 -2.56 -19.00
CA GLN A 8 -1.09 -3.73 -19.87
C GLN A 8 0.16 -4.53 -19.51
N THR A 9 1.29 -3.88 -19.23
CA THR A 9 2.52 -4.56 -18.78
C THR A 9 2.28 -5.35 -17.50
N ALA A 10 1.58 -4.78 -16.49
CA ALA A 10 1.24 -5.49 -15.27
C ALA A 10 0.35 -6.72 -15.54
N ARG A 11 -0.62 -6.59 -16.45
CA ARG A 11 -1.48 -7.70 -16.87
C ARG A 11 -0.70 -8.80 -17.56
N ASP A 12 0.23 -8.47 -18.44
CA ASP A 12 1.07 -9.43 -19.15
C ASP A 12 1.97 -10.24 -18.19
N LEU A 13 2.28 -9.68 -17.01
CA LEU A 13 3.04 -10.35 -15.96
C LEU A 13 2.22 -11.28 -15.06
N GLN A 14 0.87 -11.23 -15.11
CA GLN A 14 0.02 -12.05 -14.22
C GLN A 14 0.35 -13.54 -14.29
N GLY A 15 0.51 -14.10 -15.50
CA GLY A 15 0.84 -15.52 -15.64
C GLY A 15 2.18 -15.90 -15.00
N LEU A 16 3.19 -15.01 -15.05
CA LEU A 16 4.46 -15.23 -14.37
C LEU A 16 4.27 -15.20 -12.84
N ILE A 17 3.55 -14.21 -12.33
CA ILE A 17 3.27 -14.06 -10.90
C ILE A 17 2.51 -15.28 -10.36
N GLU A 18 1.44 -15.70 -11.03
CA GLU A 18 0.63 -16.87 -10.66
C GLU A 18 1.45 -18.16 -10.61
N ASN A 19 2.30 -18.38 -11.62
CA ASN A 19 3.16 -19.56 -11.70
C ASN A 19 4.19 -19.64 -10.57
N HIS A 20 4.55 -18.51 -9.98
CA HIS A 20 5.53 -18.43 -8.89
C HIS A 20 4.89 -18.16 -7.52
N ALA A 21 3.58 -18.05 -7.41
CA ALA A 21 2.90 -17.69 -6.17
C ALA A 21 3.12 -18.72 -5.04
N ASP A 22 3.09 -20.02 -5.36
CA ASP A 22 3.34 -21.08 -4.36
C ASP A 22 4.79 -21.08 -3.87
N GLU A 23 5.76 -20.82 -4.75
CA GLU A 23 7.18 -20.71 -4.37
C GLU A 23 7.42 -19.45 -3.53
N THR A 24 6.82 -18.32 -3.92
CA THR A 24 6.86 -17.06 -3.17
C THR A 24 6.29 -17.23 -1.76
N GLU A 25 5.14 -17.91 -1.62
CA GLU A 25 4.57 -18.24 -0.31
C GLU A 25 5.50 -19.17 0.50
N ALA A 26 6.04 -20.21 -0.11
CA ALA A 26 6.91 -21.18 0.56
C ALA A 26 8.23 -20.58 1.03
N ARG A 27 8.79 -19.63 0.28
CA ARG A 27 10.03 -18.91 0.63
C ARG A 27 9.80 -17.73 1.58
N CYS A 28 8.57 -17.39 1.85
CA CYS A 28 8.19 -16.20 2.64
C CYS A 28 8.79 -14.89 2.07
N THR A 29 9.04 -14.81 0.77
CA THR A 29 9.53 -13.62 0.07
C THR A 29 9.31 -13.76 -1.43
N MET A 30 9.14 -12.64 -2.13
CA MET A 30 9.03 -12.61 -3.59
C MET A 30 10.26 -13.26 -4.24
N VAL A 31 10.06 -14.14 -5.21
CA VAL A 31 11.13 -14.87 -5.89
C VAL A 31 11.79 -14.05 -7.00
N ALA A 32 13.05 -14.32 -7.28
CA ALA A 32 13.86 -13.55 -8.23
C ALA A 32 13.21 -13.38 -9.62
N PRO A 33 12.62 -14.41 -10.27
CA PRO A 33 11.99 -14.22 -11.58
C PRO A 33 10.91 -13.12 -11.61
N VAL A 34 10.12 -13.00 -10.54
CA VAL A 34 9.08 -11.97 -10.42
C VAL A 34 9.69 -10.61 -10.14
N VAL A 35 10.66 -10.54 -9.23
CA VAL A 35 11.41 -9.30 -8.91
C VAL A 35 12.11 -8.75 -10.15
N ASP A 36 12.82 -9.61 -10.91
CA ASP A 36 13.54 -9.22 -12.11
C ASP A 36 12.60 -8.72 -13.23
N ALA A 37 11.40 -9.32 -13.33
CA ALA A 37 10.39 -8.88 -14.29
C ALA A 37 9.84 -7.48 -13.95
N PHE A 38 9.60 -7.17 -12.68
CA PHE A 38 9.20 -5.81 -12.25
C PHE A 38 10.30 -4.78 -12.47
N ASP A 39 11.57 -5.16 -12.23
CA ASP A 39 12.71 -4.26 -12.47
C ASP A 39 12.89 -3.97 -13.97
N GLN A 40 12.94 -5.02 -14.80
CA GLN A 40 13.11 -4.90 -16.26
C GLN A 40 11.97 -4.13 -16.94
N SER A 41 10.73 -4.28 -16.43
CA SER A 41 9.57 -3.53 -16.92
C SER A 41 9.52 -2.09 -16.42
N GLY A 42 10.35 -1.72 -15.45
CA GLY A 42 10.35 -0.40 -14.81
C GLY A 42 9.22 -0.18 -13.81
N LEU A 43 8.41 -1.21 -13.51
CA LEU A 43 7.23 -1.08 -12.64
C LEU A 43 7.57 -0.67 -11.21
N PHE A 44 8.77 -0.98 -10.69
CA PHE A 44 9.20 -0.46 -9.39
C PHE A 44 9.36 1.07 -9.34
N ARG A 45 9.45 1.74 -10.49
CA ARG A 45 9.57 3.19 -10.62
C ARG A 45 8.24 3.90 -10.82
N LEU A 46 7.11 3.15 -10.72
CA LEU A 46 5.76 3.63 -11.03
C LEU A 46 5.45 4.97 -10.36
N SER A 47 5.74 5.08 -9.07
CA SER A 47 5.37 6.21 -8.19
C SER A 47 6.54 7.13 -7.85
N ILE A 48 7.70 6.93 -8.43
CA ILE A 48 8.84 7.84 -8.24
C ILE A 48 8.65 9.06 -9.16
N PRO A 49 8.90 10.31 -8.68
CA PRO A 49 8.79 11.51 -9.51
C PRO A 49 9.66 11.47 -10.76
N LYS A 50 9.14 12.00 -11.89
CA LYS A 50 9.90 12.11 -13.15
C LYS A 50 11.17 12.95 -13.00
N ALA A 51 11.11 14.01 -12.20
CA ALA A 51 12.23 14.92 -11.97
C ALA A 51 13.48 14.22 -11.41
N ILE A 52 13.31 13.06 -10.76
CA ILE A 52 14.39 12.26 -10.19
C ILE A 52 14.59 10.89 -10.88
N GLY A 53 13.92 10.66 -12.02
CA GLY A 53 14.13 9.48 -12.87
C GLY A 53 13.05 8.40 -12.77
N GLY A 54 11.91 8.69 -12.15
CA GLY A 54 10.76 7.81 -12.06
C GLY A 54 9.77 7.94 -13.23
N LEU A 55 8.66 7.20 -13.14
CA LEU A 55 7.59 7.23 -14.13
C LEU A 55 6.50 8.25 -13.78
N GLU A 56 6.35 8.58 -12.51
CA GLU A 56 5.32 9.53 -12.03
C GLU A 56 3.94 9.23 -12.63
N ALA A 57 3.53 7.98 -12.53
CA ALA A 57 2.25 7.56 -13.07
C ALA A 57 1.10 8.26 -12.35
N ASP A 58 0.05 8.61 -13.09
CA ASP A 58 -1.16 9.19 -12.51
C ASP A 58 -1.90 8.21 -11.57
N VAL A 59 -2.84 8.74 -10.81
CA VAL A 59 -3.60 7.99 -9.79
C VAL A 59 -4.31 6.78 -10.42
N GLU A 60 -4.92 6.95 -11.60
CA GLU A 60 -5.64 5.90 -12.32
C GLU A 60 -4.69 4.76 -12.73
N THR A 61 -3.52 5.10 -13.25
CA THR A 61 -2.50 4.12 -13.63
C THR A 61 -1.92 3.40 -12.41
N VAL A 62 -1.62 4.12 -11.32
CA VAL A 62 -1.14 3.52 -10.06
C VAL A 62 -2.18 2.53 -9.53
N GLN A 63 -3.46 2.93 -9.48
CA GLN A 63 -4.55 2.06 -9.05
C GLN A 63 -4.61 0.80 -9.92
N ALA A 64 -4.67 0.96 -11.24
CA ALA A 64 -4.83 -0.16 -12.16
C ALA A 64 -3.65 -1.14 -12.10
N VAL A 65 -2.40 -0.66 -12.09
CA VAL A 65 -1.21 -1.51 -11.99
C VAL A 65 -1.18 -2.29 -10.69
N CYS A 66 -1.42 -1.64 -9.54
CA CYS A 66 -1.44 -2.31 -8.25
C CYS A 66 -2.57 -3.35 -8.16
N GLU A 67 -3.74 -3.07 -8.76
CA GLU A 67 -4.86 -3.99 -8.82
C GLU A 67 -4.55 -5.24 -9.66
N GLU A 68 -3.96 -5.08 -10.87
CA GLU A 68 -3.59 -6.18 -11.77
C GLU A 68 -2.53 -7.11 -11.15
N VAL A 69 -1.51 -6.55 -10.49
CA VAL A 69 -0.49 -7.35 -9.80
C VAL A 69 -1.12 -8.12 -8.62
N SER A 70 -2.00 -7.47 -7.87
CA SER A 70 -2.64 -8.06 -6.69
C SER A 70 -3.71 -9.10 -7.03
N TYR A 71 -4.33 -8.97 -8.20
CA TYR A 71 -5.23 -9.98 -8.76
C TYR A 71 -4.49 -11.29 -9.03
N ALA A 72 -3.26 -11.24 -9.52
CA ALA A 72 -2.45 -12.42 -9.78
C ALA A 72 -2.04 -13.15 -8.49
N ASP A 73 -1.55 -12.43 -7.48
CA ASP A 73 -1.21 -12.97 -6.16
C ASP A 73 -1.20 -11.89 -5.09
N GLY A 74 -1.95 -12.11 -4.01
CA GLY A 74 -2.13 -11.12 -2.95
C GLY A 74 -0.85 -10.74 -2.21
N ALA A 75 0.02 -11.70 -1.93
CA ALA A 75 1.28 -11.44 -1.23
C ALA A 75 2.29 -10.68 -2.12
N THR A 76 2.43 -11.09 -3.38
CA THR A 76 3.23 -10.37 -4.38
C THR A 76 2.70 -8.95 -4.58
N GLY A 77 1.38 -8.79 -4.73
CA GLY A 77 0.73 -7.49 -4.87
C GLY A 77 0.97 -6.58 -3.67
N TRP A 78 0.91 -7.10 -2.46
CA TRP A 78 1.22 -6.32 -1.25
C TRP A 78 2.67 -5.86 -1.23
N ALA A 79 3.64 -6.76 -1.45
CA ALA A 79 5.06 -6.42 -1.45
C ALA A 79 5.38 -5.36 -2.52
N TYR A 80 4.89 -5.58 -3.75
CA TYR A 80 5.03 -4.62 -4.85
C TYR A 80 4.44 -3.25 -4.50
N THR A 81 3.23 -3.22 -3.95
CA THR A 81 2.55 -1.99 -3.54
C THR A 81 3.35 -1.23 -2.49
N GLN A 82 3.88 -1.93 -1.46
CA GLN A 82 4.69 -1.29 -0.43
C GLN A 82 6.01 -0.74 -0.98
N ASN A 83 6.66 -1.43 -1.91
CA ASN A 83 7.84 -0.91 -2.61
C ASN A 83 7.51 0.35 -3.42
N THR A 84 6.39 0.35 -4.13
CA THR A 84 5.89 1.49 -4.91
C THR A 84 5.60 2.71 -4.01
N ILE A 85 4.92 2.48 -2.87
CA ILE A 85 4.66 3.51 -1.86
C ILE A 85 5.98 4.07 -1.30
N THR A 86 6.94 3.20 -0.95
CA THR A 86 8.25 3.63 -0.45
C THR A 86 8.99 4.48 -1.48
N GLY A 87 8.92 4.10 -2.76
CA GLY A 87 9.47 4.89 -3.86
C GLY A 87 8.86 6.29 -3.98
N SER A 88 7.55 6.44 -3.72
CA SER A 88 6.88 7.74 -3.74
C SER A 88 7.39 8.71 -2.68
N TYR A 89 7.91 8.19 -1.55
CA TYR A 89 8.42 9.03 -0.48
C TYR A 89 9.73 9.76 -0.84
N LEU A 90 10.40 9.35 -1.93
CA LEU A 90 11.52 10.10 -2.49
C LEU A 90 11.12 11.52 -2.97
N ALA A 91 9.83 11.77 -3.16
CA ALA A 91 9.30 13.10 -3.47
C ALA A 91 9.52 14.11 -2.34
N TYR A 92 9.71 13.67 -1.10
CA TYR A 92 9.76 14.53 0.09
C TYR A 92 11.18 14.89 0.54
N ILE A 93 12.21 14.28 -0.02
CA ILE A 93 13.63 14.60 0.26
C ILE A 93 14.25 15.44 -0.85
N ASP A 94 15.44 15.99 -0.60
CA ASP A 94 16.17 16.78 -1.60
C ASP A 94 16.33 15.98 -2.91
N PRO A 95 16.00 16.55 -4.08
CA PRO A 95 16.05 15.83 -5.36
C PRO A 95 17.44 15.31 -5.73
N ASP A 96 18.52 15.97 -5.34
CA ASP A 96 19.88 15.51 -5.64
C ASP A 96 20.27 14.31 -4.77
N VAL A 97 19.72 14.24 -3.54
CA VAL A 97 19.84 13.09 -2.64
C VAL A 97 18.91 11.95 -3.05
N ALA A 98 17.72 12.26 -3.58
CA ALA A 98 16.74 11.28 -4.02
C ALA A 98 17.16 10.51 -5.28
N ARG A 99 17.82 11.15 -6.26
CA ARG A 99 18.19 10.53 -7.55
C ARG A 99 18.99 9.23 -7.41
N PRO A 100 20.02 9.12 -6.56
CA PRO A 100 20.70 7.85 -6.33
C PRO A 100 19.77 6.72 -5.87
N PHE A 101 18.82 7.01 -4.96
CA PHE A 101 17.84 6.02 -4.51
C PHE A 101 16.83 5.67 -5.60
N ALA A 102 16.39 6.65 -6.39
CA ALA A 102 15.48 6.43 -7.52
C ALA A 102 16.08 5.56 -8.64
N ALA A 103 17.41 5.49 -8.73
CA ALA A 103 18.12 4.61 -9.67
C ALA A 103 18.20 3.16 -9.19
N LEU A 104 17.96 2.89 -7.91
CA LEU A 104 17.94 1.55 -7.33
C LEU A 104 16.63 0.83 -7.66
N ARG A 105 16.62 -0.48 -7.52
CA ARG A 105 15.51 -1.36 -7.88
C ARG A 105 14.23 -1.03 -7.09
N ALA A 106 14.29 -1.09 -5.77
CA ALA A 106 13.16 -0.88 -4.89
C ALA A 106 13.59 -0.44 -3.49
N GLY A 107 12.69 0.26 -2.80
CA GLY A 107 12.84 0.57 -1.39
C GLY A 107 11.84 -0.17 -0.52
N ALA A 108 12.20 -0.39 0.75
CA ALA A 108 11.31 -0.91 1.77
C ALA A 108 11.53 -0.21 3.11
N GLY A 109 10.55 -0.30 4.01
CA GLY A 109 10.68 0.28 5.33
C GLY A 109 9.39 0.34 6.10
N HIS A 110 9.48 0.80 7.35
CA HIS A 110 8.33 1.06 8.21
C HIS A 110 8.47 2.46 8.82
N PHE A 111 7.57 3.35 8.47
CA PHE A 111 7.70 4.77 8.77
C PHE A 111 6.93 5.22 10.04
N ALA A 112 6.45 4.28 10.87
CA ALA A 112 6.03 4.61 12.22
C ALA A 112 7.23 5.10 13.07
N PRO A 113 7.02 6.02 14.04
CA PRO A 113 8.09 6.65 14.82
C PRO A 113 8.67 5.71 15.88
N ILE A 114 9.21 4.57 15.46
CA ILE A 114 9.76 3.54 16.35
C ILE A 114 11.25 3.80 16.58
N GLY A 115 11.94 4.38 15.59
CA GLY A 115 13.34 4.74 15.70
C GLY A 115 13.57 6.02 16.51
N VAL A 116 14.83 6.31 16.75
CA VAL A 116 15.33 7.51 17.40
C VAL A 116 16.28 8.24 16.46
N ALA A 117 16.16 9.58 16.39
CA ALA A 117 16.99 10.45 15.57
C ALA A 117 17.59 11.54 16.46
N HIS A 118 18.85 11.40 16.87
CA HIS A 118 19.56 12.42 17.62
C HIS A 118 20.07 13.51 16.68
N GLU A 119 19.72 14.76 16.97
CA GLU A 119 20.23 15.90 16.19
C GLU A 119 21.76 15.98 16.26
N GLU A 120 22.38 16.17 15.10
CA GLU A 120 23.81 16.39 14.92
C GLU A 120 24.03 17.49 13.88
N ASP A 121 25.23 18.08 13.82
CA ASP A 121 25.52 19.12 12.82
C ASP A 121 25.37 18.55 11.40
N GLY A 122 24.50 19.20 10.62
CA GLY A 122 24.17 18.80 9.24
C GLY A 122 23.20 17.63 9.08
N GLY A 123 22.68 17.03 10.18
CA GLY A 123 21.75 15.89 10.05
C GLY A 123 21.33 15.27 11.37
N TYR A 124 21.19 13.95 11.33
CA TYR A 124 20.71 13.15 12.45
C TYR A 124 21.50 11.85 12.59
N ARG A 125 21.75 11.40 13.81
CA ARG A 125 22.13 10.02 14.12
C ARG A 125 20.86 9.21 14.33
N VAL A 126 20.54 8.37 13.37
CA VAL A 126 19.33 7.53 13.44
C VAL A 126 19.70 6.11 13.89
N SER A 127 18.83 5.49 14.67
CA SER A 127 18.92 4.07 15.03
C SER A 127 17.56 3.52 15.39
N GLY A 128 17.39 2.20 15.29
CA GLY A 128 16.15 1.55 15.73
C GLY A 128 15.99 0.13 15.25
N ASN A 129 14.88 -0.46 15.71
CA ASN A 129 14.41 -1.77 15.28
C ASN A 129 12.96 -1.61 14.80
N TRP A 130 12.74 -1.81 13.53
CA TRP A 130 11.42 -1.73 12.92
C TRP A 130 10.92 -3.11 12.55
N GLN A 131 9.62 -3.23 12.37
CA GLN A 131 8.94 -4.46 12.00
C GLN A 131 8.22 -4.30 10.66
N PHE A 132 7.88 -5.41 10.03
CA PHE A 132 6.99 -5.44 8.86
C PHE A 132 7.50 -4.69 7.62
N ALA A 133 8.80 -4.73 7.30
CA ALA A 133 9.32 -4.15 6.06
C ALA A 133 8.96 -5.02 4.85
N SER A 134 7.74 -4.89 4.34
CA SER A 134 7.27 -5.65 3.18
C SER A 134 8.13 -5.37 1.93
N GLY A 135 8.53 -6.42 1.21
CA GLY A 135 9.40 -6.31 0.04
C GLY A 135 10.87 -6.08 0.37
N SER A 136 11.28 -6.16 1.65
CA SER A 136 12.68 -5.91 2.04
C SER A 136 13.66 -6.96 1.54
N GLY A 137 13.20 -8.18 1.21
CA GLY A 137 14.07 -9.24 0.72
C GLY A 137 14.76 -8.97 -0.63
N HIS A 138 14.27 -7.99 -1.38
CA HIS A 138 14.84 -7.55 -2.66
C HIS A 138 15.07 -6.04 -2.74
N ALA A 139 14.83 -5.31 -1.67
CA ALA A 139 15.05 -3.87 -1.61
C ALA A 139 16.53 -3.52 -1.61
N GLU A 140 16.90 -2.45 -2.29
CA GLU A 140 18.28 -1.92 -2.36
C GLU A 140 18.46 -0.66 -1.51
N PHE A 141 17.35 -0.07 -1.01
CA PHE A 141 17.40 0.95 0.03
C PHE A 141 16.32 0.69 1.08
N MET A 142 16.59 1.15 2.30
CA MET A 142 15.70 0.99 3.44
C MET A 142 15.34 2.34 4.02
N GLY A 143 14.14 2.45 4.60
CA GLY A 143 13.72 3.65 5.29
C GLY A 143 13.14 3.34 6.66
N GLY A 144 12.98 4.38 7.47
CA GLY A 144 12.35 4.27 8.77
C GLY A 144 11.76 5.59 9.25
N GLY A 145 10.80 5.50 10.18
CA GLY A 145 10.33 6.64 10.96
C GLY A 145 11.06 6.73 12.29
N ALA A 146 11.45 7.94 12.70
CA ALA A 146 12.16 8.17 13.95
C ALA A 146 11.66 9.43 14.68
N LEU A 147 11.63 9.36 16.02
CA LEU A 147 11.41 10.53 16.87
C LEU A 147 12.69 11.35 16.99
N VAL A 148 12.58 12.66 16.80
CA VAL A 148 13.73 13.57 16.94
C VAL A 148 14.01 13.84 18.41
N MET A 149 15.26 13.61 18.80
CA MET A 149 15.75 13.76 20.18
C MET A 149 16.86 14.81 20.23
N ARG A 150 16.85 15.62 21.28
CA ARG A 150 17.94 16.54 21.64
C ARG A 150 18.22 16.40 23.14
N ASP A 151 19.47 16.18 23.52
CA ASP A 151 19.91 16.02 24.91
C ASP A 151 19.15 14.91 25.70
N GLY A 152 18.69 13.87 24.99
CA GLY A 152 17.97 12.73 25.58
C GLY A 152 16.46 12.93 25.75
N GLU A 153 15.93 14.07 25.32
CA GLU A 153 14.49 14.38 25.37
C GLU A 153 13.91 14.54 23.95
N ILE A 154 12.62 14.26 23.79
CA ILE A 154 11.93 14.52 22.51
C ILE A 154 11.95 16.03 22.27
N VAL A 155 12.42 16.46 21.12
CA VAL A 155 12.39 17.87 20.69
C VAL A 155 10.94 18.36 20.72
N GLY A 156 10.73 19.59 21.22
CA GLY A 156 9.40 20.12 21.51
C GLY A 156 8.37 19.85 20.42
N MET A 157 7.15 19.53 20.84
CA MET A 157 6.01 19.31 19.94
C MET A 157 5.75 20.56 19.10
N GLY A 158 5.27 20.36 17.87
CA GLY A 158 4.82 21.44 16.99
C GLY A 158 3.67 22.24 17.61
N PRO A 159 3.27 23.37 16.98
CA PRO A 159 2.27 24.30 17.53
C PRO A 159 0.92 23.63 17.85
N ASN A 160 0.57 22.57 17.16
CA ASN A 160 -0.67 21.80 17.34
C ASN A 160 -0.46 20.50 18.11
N GLY A 161 0.70 20.31 18.74
CA GLY A 161 1.02 19.07 19.46
C GLY A 161 1.57 17.95 18.57
N GLU A 162 1.96 18.26 17.33
CA GLU A 162 2.55 17.26 16.44
C GLU A 162 3.89 16.79 17.01
N LEU A 163 4.08 15.45 16.97
CA LEU A 163 5.35 14.86 17.36
C LEU A 163 6.43 15.18 16.30
N PRO A 164 7.66 15.50 16.70
CA PRO A 164 8.78 15.74 15.79
C PRO A 164 9.26 14.38 15.21
N ILE A 165 8.61 13.93 14.15
CA ILE A 165 8.90 12.66 13.50
C ILE A 165 9.54 12.93 12.14
N ILE A 166 10.67 12.28 11.88
CA ILE A 166 11.28 12.28 10.56
C ILE A 166 11.16 10.91 9.90
N GLY A 167 10.95 10.91 8.58
CA GLY A 167 11.27 9.81 7.71
C GLY A 167 12.68 9.98 7.17
N PHE A 168 13.37 8.88 6.89
CA PHE A 168 14.70 8.90 6.32
C PHE A 168 14.95 7.67 5.45
N PHE A 169 15.99 7.75 4.60
CA PHE A 169 16.47 6.63 3.81
C PHE A 169 17.96 6.37 4.02
N VAL A 170 18.33 5.10 3.91
CA VAL A 170 19.71 4.60 3.90
C VAL A 170 19.84 3.51 2.83
N SER A 171 21.05 3.23 2.37
CA SER A 171 21.31 2.05 1.53
C SER A 171 20.99 0.77 2.31
N ALA A 172 20.49 -0.28 1.63
CA ALA A 172 20.05 -1.51 2.28
C ALA A 172 21.16 -2.24 3.04
N ASP A 173 22.44 -2.05 2.69
CA ASP A 173 23.59 -2.61 3.40
C ASP A 173 23.78 -2.02 4.82
N ARG A 174 23.09 -0.91 5.13
CA ARG A 174 23.06 -0.33 6.48
C ARG A 174 22.02 -0.96 7.38
N ALA A 175 21.12 -1.77 6.84
CA ALA A 175 20.08 -2.46 7.58
C ALA A 175 20.39 -3.95 7.72
N THR A 176 20.08 -4.51 8.89
CA THR A 176 20.17 -5.96 9.13
C THR A 176 18.78 -6.54 9.18
N LEU A 177 18.39 -7.31 8.15
CA LEU A 177 17.13 -8.02 8.11
C LEU A 177 17.18 -9.22 9.06
N LYS A 178 16.11 -9.43 9.85
CA LYS A 178 16.06 -10.53 10.83
C LYS A 178 15.63 -11.87 10.22
N GLY A 179 15.08 -11.90 8.99
CA GLY A 179 14.65 -13.12 8.31
C GLY A 179 13.52 -13.89 9.00
N ASN A 180 12.71 -13.22 9.81
CA ASN A 180 11.77 -13.80 10.76
C ASN A 180 10.29 -13.72 10.30
N TRP A 181 10.02 -13.55 9.00
CA TRP A 181 8.66 -13.44 8.51
C TRP A 181 8.02 -14.83 8.35
N ASP A 182 7.07 -15.14 9.22
CA ASP A 182 6.23 -16.34 9.16
C ASP A 182 4.84 -16.01 9.70
N ALA A 183 3.89 -15.77 8.81
CA ALA A 183 2.55 -15.30 9.11
C ALA A 183 1.47 -16.17 8.49
N MET A 184 0.23 -16.05 8.95
CA MET A 184 -0.92 -16.78 8.43
C MET A 184 -1.22 -16.44 6.96
N GLY A 185 -1.14 -15.16 6.59
CA GLY A 185 -1.33 -14.64 5.23
C GLY A 185 -0.23 -13.65 4.89
N LEU A 186 -0.21 -13.17 3.64
CA LEU A 186 0.84 -12.31 3.10
C LEU A 186 2.24 -12.91 3.28
N ARG A 187 2.34 -14.25 3.24
CA ARG A 187 3.60 -14.96 3.52
C ARG A 187 4.70 -14.59 2.53
N GLY A 188 4.36 -14.46 1.25
CA GLY A 188 5.30 -14.14 0.18
C GLY A 188 5.84 -12.70 0.20
N THR A 189 5.45 -11.86 1.15
CA THR A 189 5.85 -10.45 1.17
C THR A 189 7.27 -10.20 1.67
N GLY A 190 7.86 -11.13 2.40
CA GLY A 190 9.16 -10.88 3.04
C GLY A 190 9.14 -9.68 3.97
N SER A 191 8.06 -9.54 4.77
CA SER A 191 7.88 -8.41 5.69
C SER A 191 8.78 -8.56 6.92
N TYR A 192 10.08 -8.66 6.69
CA TYR A 192 11.05 -8.89 7.75
C TYR A 192 11.12 -7.74 8.74
N ASP A 193 11.39 -8.07 10.00
CA ASP A 193 11.89 -7.10 10.96
C ASP A 193 13.33 -6.75 10.58
N TYR A 194 13.74 -5.52 10.87
CA TYR A 194 15.08 -5.05 10.56
C TYR A 194 15.59 -4.08 11.61
N GLU A 195 16.91 -3.99 11.66
CA GLU A 195 17.65 -3.09 12.52
C GLU A 195 18.52 -2.18 11.67
N ILE A 196 18.49 -0.89 11.97
CA ILE A 196 19.47 0.07 11.49
C ILE A 196 20.29 0.48 12.71
N PRO A 197 21.59 0.11 12.79
CA PRO A 197 22.48 0.56 13.85
C PRO A 197 22.70 2.06 13.72
N GLU A 198 23.29 2.67 14.73
CA GLU A 198 23.55 4.10 14.73
C GLU A 198 24.23 4.55 13.43
N THR A 199 23.49 5.32 12.63
CA THR A 199 23.88 5.74 11.28
C THR A 199 23.62 7.23 11.12
N PHE A 200 24.60 7.97 10.58
CA PHE A 200 24.41 9.36 10.22
C PHE A 200 23.57 9.48 8.94
N VAL A 201 22.56 10.37 8.97
CA VAL A 201 21.70 10.71 7.83
C VAL A 201 21.68 12.23 7.72
N GLU A 202 22.04 12.74 6.55
CA GLU A 202 21.99 14.18 6.26
C GLU A 202 20.57 14.71 6.33
N THR A 203 20.37 15.96 6.78
CA THR A 203 19.04 16.61 6.79
C THR A 203 18.38 16.55 5.42
N ALA A 204 19.13 16.67 4.32
CA ALA A 204 18.64 16.59 2.95
C ALA A 204 18.01 15.22 2.58
N ALA A 205 18.38 14.15 3.30
CA ALA A 205 17.84 12.80 3.13
C ALA A 205 16.66 12.49 4.07
N THR A 206 16.13 13.51 4.77
CA THR A 206 15.02 13.36 5.72
C THR A 206 13.84 14.25 5.34
N TRP A 207 12.66 13.89 5.83
CA TRP A 207 11.47 14.73 5.74
C TRP A 207 10.62 14.61 7.01
N ASN A 208 9.83 15.63 7.31
CA ASN A 208 8.85 15.53 8.38
C ASN A 208 7.71 14.60 7.95
N ILE A 209 7.44 13.57 8.72
CA ILE A 209 6.30 12.69 8.49
C ILE A 209 5.06 13.40 9.02
N THR A 210 4.23 13.89 8.11
CA THR A 210 2.89 14.35 8.44
C THR A 210 1.89 13.28 8.03
N MET A 211 0.87 13.09 8.84
CA MET A 211 -0.18 12.09 8.61
C MET A 211 -1.21 12.56 7.57
N SER A 212 -1.12 13.80 7.11
CA SER A 212 -2.04 14.44 6.16
C SER A 212 -1.29 15.25 5.11
N TYR A 213 -1.98 16.14 4.41
CA TYR A 213 -1.47 17.08 3.42
C TYR A 213 -0.04 17.56 3.75
N ALA A 214 0.91 17.30 2.85
CA ALA A 214 2.33 17.51 3.10
C ALA A 214 3.03 18.22 1.93
N PRO A 215 3.93 19.18 2.19
CA PRO A 215 4.78 19.74 1.15
C PRO A 215 5.75 18.67 0.61
N HIS A 216 5.98 18.69 -0.70
CA HIS A 216 6.94 17.81 -1.39
C HIS A 216 7.98 18.65 -2.13
N GLN A 217 9.13 18.05 -2.45
CA GLN A 217 10.25 18.73 -3.10
C GLN A 217 10.36 18.41 -4.60
N SER A 218 9.71 17.32 -5.03
CA SER A 218 9.68 16.92 -6.45
C SER A 218 8.36 16.22 -6.79
N GLY A 219 7.99 16.25 -8.08
CA GLY A 219 6.75 15.68 -8.60
C GLY A 219 5.56 16.64 -8.59
N GLY A 220 4.42 16.19 -9.11
CA GLY A 220 3.18 16.95 -9.22
C GLY A 220 2.33 16.97 -7.95
N ALA A 221 1.14 17.59 -8.03
CA ALA A 221 0.20 17.81 -6.93
C ALA A 221 -0.20 16.52 -6.17
N MET A 222 -0.14 15.37 -6.84
CA MET A 222 -0.44 14.07 -6.23
C MET A 222 0.40 13.77 -4.98
N TYR A 223 1.66 14.21 -4.93
CA TYR A 223 2.51 14.01 -3.74
C TYR A 223 2.11 14.93 -2.58
N GLY A 224 1.41 16.03 -2.85
CA GLY A 224 0.80 16.88 -1.84
C GLY A 224 -0.30 16.20 -1.01
N LEU A 225 -0.84 15.08 -1.47
CA LEU A 225 -1.77 14.24 -0.69
C LEU A 225 -1.16 13.76 0.64
N GLY A 226 0.16 13.77 0.74
CA GLY A 226 0.90 13.25 1.89
C GLY A 226 1.08 11.72 1.85
N PRO A 227 2.07 11.20 2.58
CA PRO A 227 2.48 9.79 2.52
C PRO A 227 1.35 8.79 2.77
N GLN A 228 0.46 9.08 3.71
CA GLN A 228 -0.62 8.16 4.08
C GLN A 228 -1.69 8.03 2.99
N VAL A 229 -2.15 9.15 2.42
CA VAL A 229 -3.21 9.11 1.40
C VAL A 229 -2.64 8.55 0.10
N TYR A 230 -1.43 8.97 -0.26
CA TYR A 230 -0.75 8.37 -1.41
C TYR A 230 -0.63 6.85 -1.25
N GLY A 231 -0.16 6.39 -0.07
CA GLY A 231 -0.08 4.97 0.25
C GLY A 231 -1.43 4.24 0.20
N SER A 232 -2.53 4.94 0.50
CA SER A 232 -3.88 4.38 0.44
C SER A 232 -4.30 4.02 -0.99
N ILE A 233 -3.80 4.71 -2.03
CA ILE A 233 -4.08 4.38 -3.44
C ILE A 233 -3.66 2.93 -3.70
N GLY A 234 -2.40 2.62 -3.44
CA GLY A 234 -1.86 1.28 -3.66
C GLY A 234 -2.51 0.21 -2.78
N THR A 235 -2.67 0.46 -1.49
CA THR A 235 -3.24 -0.55 -0.57
C THR A 235 -4.71 -0.84 -0.83
N CYS A 236 -5.51 0.15 -1.26
CA CYS A 236 -6.88 -0.09 -1.69
C CYS A 236 -6.94 -0.86 -3.00
N SER A 237 -6.06 -0.55 -3.95
CA SER A 237 -5.96 -1.26 -5.22
C SER A 237 -5.55 -2.72 -5.00
N TRP A 238 -4.62 -2.97 -4.08
CA TRP A 238 -4.30 -4.31 -3.62
C TRP A 238 -5.55 -5.06 -3.14
N ALA A 239 -6.33 -4.45 -2.26
CA ALA A 239 -7.53 -5.08 -1.72
C ALA A 239 -8.59 -5.37 -2.80
N LEU A 240 -8.79 -4.42 -3.73
CA LEU A 240 -9.70 -4.60 -4.87
C LEU A 240 -9.23 -5.74 -5.79
N GLY A 241 -7.93 -5.85 -6.06
CA GLY A 241 -7.34 -6.93 -6.86
C GLY A 241 -7.56 -8.30 -6.23
N VAL A 242 -7.24 -8.46 -4.94
CA VAL A 242 -7.46 -9.71 -4.19
C VAL A 242 -8.95 -10.07 -4.13
N ALA A 243 -9.84 -9.12 -3.89
CA ALA A 243 -11.28 -9.35 -3.85
C ALA A 243 -11.84 -9.73 -5.24
N SER A 244 -11.39 -9.07 -6.29
CA SER A 244 -11.76 -9.39 -7.68
C SER A 244 -11.30 -10.80 -8.05
N ARG A 245 -10.09 -11.20 -7.63
CA ARG A 245 -9.62 -12.58 -7.81
C ARG A 245 -10.49 -13.58 -7.05
N ALA A 246 -10.83 -13.31 -5.80
CA ALA A 246 -11.68 -14.19 -5.01
C ALA A 246 -13.06 -14.38 -5.64
N LEU A 247 -13.67 -13.30 -6.17
CA LEU A 247 -14.94 -13.40 -6.89
C LEU A 247 -14.80 -14.20 -8.20
N HIS A 248 -13.69 -14.03 -8.91
CA HIS A 248 -13.43 -14.83 -10.12
C HIS A 248 -13.35 -16.33 -9.79
N GLU A 249 -12.57 -16.70 -8.80
CA GLU A 249 -12.39 -18.10 -8.37
C GLU A 249 -13.71 -18.75 -7.94
N ILE A 250 -14.54 -18.06 -7.17
CA ILE A 250 -15.84 -18.61 -6.76
C ILE A 250 -16.82 -18.70 -7.93
N ALA A 251 -16.76 -17.77 -8.88
CA ALA A 251 -17.56 -17.85 -10.11
C ALA A 251 -17.18 -19.10 -10.93
N ASP A 252 -15.91 -19.43 -11.06
CA ASP A 252 -15.46 -20.61 -11.79
C ASP A 252 -15.83 -21.91 -11.09
N ILE A 253 -15.74 -21.95 -9.76
CA ILE A 253 -16.26 -23.06 -8.95
C ILE A 253 -17.78 -23.23 -9.18
N ALA A 254 -18.54 -22.16 -9.24
CA ALA A 254 -19.98 -22.19 -9.48
C ALA A 254 -20.30 -22.68 -10.91
N LYS A 255 -19.60 -22.17 -11.93
CA LYS A 255 -19.72 -22.58 -13.34
C LYS A 255 -19.41 -24.07 -13.54
N ALA A 256 -18.41 -24.60 -12.81
CA ALA A 256 -18.05 -26.01 -12.84
C ALA A 256 -19.14 -26.95 -12.24
N GLY A 257 -20.27 -26.40 -11.81
CA GLY A 257 -21.44 -27.16 -11.38
C GLY A 257 -21.35 -27.70 -9.95
N ARG A 258 -20.58 -27.01 -9.06
CA ARG A 258 -20.51 -27.40 -7.65
C ARG A 258 -21.90 -27.53 -7.03
N THR A 259 -22.16 -28.65 -6.39
CA THR A 259 -23.40 -28.92 -5.67
C THR A 259 -23.12 -29.38 -4.23
N ARG A 260 -24.13 -29.26 -3.37
CA ARG A 260 -24.22 -29.95 -2.07
C ARG A 260 -25.39 -30.92 -2.14
N LEU A 261 -25.30 -32.02 -1.40
CA LEU A 261 -26.36 -33.01 -1.34
C LEU A 261 -27.69 -32.36 -0.95
N GLY A 262 -28.72 -32.52 -1.76
CA GLY A 262 -30.06 -31.95 -1.54
C GLY A 262 -30.22 -30.48 -1.92
N SER A 263 -29.22 -29.86 -2.58
CA SER A 263 -29.30 -28.45 -3.01
C SER A 263 -29.07 -28.33 -4.52
N PRO A 264 -29.63 -27.31 -5.19
CA PRO A 264 -29.27 -26.98 -6.57
C PRO A 264 -27.78 -26.70 -6.71
N ALA A 265 -27.26 -26.69 -7.94
CA ALA A 265 -25.90 -26.24 -8.20
C ALA A 265 -25.73 -24.79 -7.70
N LEU A 266 -24.51 -24.46 -7.21
CA LEU A 266 -24.26 -23.16 -6.59
C LEU A 266 -24.66 -21.99 -7.49
N ARG A 267 -24.36 -22.08 -8.81
CA ARG A 267 -24.73 -21.04 -9.80
C ARG A 267 -26.23 -20.85 -9.98
N ASP A 268 -27.06 -21.86 -9.62
CA ASP A 268 -28.52 -21.86 -9.80
C ASP A 268 -29.26 -21.44 -8.52
N GLN A 269 -28.53 -21.15 -7.42
CA GLN A 269 -29.09 -20.67 -6.16
C GLN A 269 -29.29 -19.17 -6.21
N THR A 270 -30.54 -18.71 -6.02
CA THR A 270 -30.90 -17.28 -6.09
C THR A 270 -30.15 -16.45 -5.05
N GLU A 271 -29.91 -16.99 -3.85
CA GLU A 271 -29.16 -16.32 -2.78
C GLU A 271 -27.69 -16.07 -3.22
N PHE A 272 -27.06 -17.10 -3.80
CA PHE A 272 -25.70 -16.94 -4.32
C PHE A 272 -25.64 -15.91 -5.45
N GLN A 273 -26.58 -15.94 -6.38
CA GLN A 273 -26.63 -14.96 -7.49
C GLN A 273 -26.81 -13.53 -6.96
N ARG A 274 -27.69 -13.33 -5.99
CA ARG A 274 -27.91 -12.04 -5.35
C ARG A 274 -26.64 -11.53 -4.67
N ASP A 275 -26.00 -12.36 -3.84
CA ASP A 275 -24.85 -11.96 -3.04
C ASP A 275 -23.62 -11.76 -3.91
N PHE A 276 -23.42 -12.59 -4.93
CA PHE A 276 -22.36 -12.40 -5.93
C PHE A 276 -22.53 -11.07 -6.67
N GLY A 277 -23.73 -10.77 -7.18
CA GLY A 277 -24.03 -9.51 -7.84
C GLY A 277 -23.87 -8.29 -6.93
N PHE A 278 -24.24 -8.41 -5.66
CA PHE A 278 -24.02 -7.37 -4.65
C PHE A 278 -22.54 -7.05 -4.47
N HIS A 279 -21.69 -8.06 -4.23
CA HIS A 279 -20.26 -7.86 -4.01
C HIS A 279 -19.54 -7.36 -5.25
N GLN A 280 -19.91 -7.85 -6.44
CA GLN A 280 -19.36 -7.36 -7.71
C GLN A 280 -19.67 -5.87 -7.89
N THR A 281 -20.94 -5.48 -7.71
CA THR A 281 -21.35 -4.08 -7.82
C THR A 281 -20.68 -3.19 -6.77
N ALA A 282 -20.48 -3.70 -5.55
CA ALA A 282 -19.80 -2.97 -4.49
C ALA A 282 -18.32 -2.70 -4.84
N ILE A 283 -17.60 -3.69 -5.39
CA ILE A 283 -16.21 -3.52 -5.84
C ILE A 283 -16.13 -2.50 -6.98
N ASP A 284 -17.02 -2.58 -7.98
CA ASP A 284 -17.02 -1.63 -9.10
C ASP A 284 -17.29 -0.21 -8.61
N GLY A 285 -18.28 -0.03 -7.72
CA GLY A 285 -18.57 1.25 -7.10
C GLY A 285 -17.41 1.81 -6.27
N ALA A 286 -16.75 0.95 -5.47
CA ALA A 286 -15.61 1.34 -4.64
C ALA A 286 -14.43 1.83 -5.48
N ARG A 287 -14.12 1.15 -6.60
CA ARG A 287 -13.07 1.53 -7.55
C ARG A 287 -13.31 2.93 -8.12
N ILE A 288 -14.52 3.19 -8.59
CA ILE A 288 -14.91 4.49 -9.19
C ILE A 288 -14.86 5.60 -8.14
N VAL A 289 -15.44 5.39 -6.97
CA VAL A 289 -15.51 6.41 -5.91
C VAL A 289 -14.13 6.72 -5.36
N LEU A 290 -13.25 5.73 -5.19
CA LEU A 290 -11.88 5.95 -4.71
C LEU A 290 -11.12 6.89 -5.66
N LEU A 291 -11.15 6.61 -6.97
CA LEU A 291 -10.55 7.48 -7.98
C LEU A 291 -11.11 8.90 -7.93
N ALA A 292 -12.43 9.04 -7.86
CA ALA A 292 -13.08 10.34 -7.86
C ALA A 292 -12.64 11.20 -6.66
N VAL A 293 -12.64 10.64 -5.43
CA VAL A 293 -12.29 11.42 -4.24
C VAL A 293 -10.81 11.77 -4.19
N ILE A 294 -9.93 10.92 -4.74
CA ILE A 294 -8.50 11.20 -4.79
C ILE A 294 -8.22 12.27 -5.84
N ASN A 295 -8.81 12.19 -7.04
CA ASN A 295 -8.66 13.20 -8.07
C ASN A 295 -9.20 14.56 -7.61
N ASP A 296 -10.38 14.60 -6.95
CA ASP A 296 -10.90 15.83 -6.32
C ASP A 296 -9.88 16.47 -5.36
N ALA A 297 -9.18 15.65 -4.55
CA ALA A 297 -8.18 16.16 -3.62
C ALA A 297 -6.91 16.66 -4.35
N VAL A 298 -6.46 15.95 -5.40
CA VAL A 298 -5.34 16.39 -6.24
C VAL A 298 -5.66 17.72 -6.94
N ASP A 299 -6.86 17.87 -7.50
CA ASP A 299 -7.29 19.10 -8.19
C ASP A 299 -7.33 20.30 -7.23
N LEU A 300 -7.78 20.09 -5.97
CA LEU A 300 -7.74 21.14 -4.94
C LEU A 300 -6.30 21.57 -4.63
N ILE A 301 -5.39 20.61 -4.47
CA ILE A 301 -3.97 20.89 -4.21
C ILE A 301 -3.35 21.63 -5.40
N GLU A 302 -3.59 21.17 -6.63
CA GLU A 302 -3.04 21.75 -7.86
C GLU A 302 -3.55 23.17 -8.08
N SER A 303 -4.82 23.45 -7.74
CA SER A 303 -5.40 24.80 -7.85
C SER A 303 -4.91 25.78 -6.79
N GLY A 304 -4.15 25.31 -5.78
CA GLY A 304 -3.71 26.14 -4.64
C GLY A 304 -4.86 26.53 -3.73
N ALA A 305 -5.84 25.65 -3.55
CA ALA A 305 -6.96 25.88 -2.64
C ALA A 305 -6.49 26.07 -1.19
N GLU A 306 -7.34 26.67 -0.35
CA GLU A 306 -7.06 26.87 1.08
C GLU A 306 -6.73 25.55 1.78
N ASP A 307 -5.74 25.55 2.67
CA ASP A 307 -5.26 24.37 3.41
C ASP A 307 -6.40 23.61 4.09
N ALA A 308 -7.38 24.31 4.67
CA ALA A 308 -8.53 23.66 5.30
C ALA A 308 -9.36 22.81 4.33
N LEU A 309 -9.50 23.23 3.08
CA LEU A 309 -10.19 22.45 2.04
C LEU A 309 -9.36 21.23 1.62
N CYS A 310 -8.05 21.39 1.46
CA CYS A 310 -7.13 20.29 1.15
C CYS A 310 -7.13 19.25 2.27
N ILE A 311 -7.03 19.66 3.53
CA ILE A 311 -7.08 18.77 4.71
C ILE A 311 -8.41 18.01 4.76
N ALA A 312 -9.54 18.67 4.53
CA ALA A 312 -10.84 18.03 4.51
C ALA A 312 -10.97 17.00 3.37
N ALA A 313 -10.47 17.32 2.17
CA ALA A 313 -10.46 16.40 1.03
C ALA A 313 -9.57 15.17 1.31
N VAL A 314 -8.38 15.36 1.85
CA VAL A 314 -7.46 14.30 2.29
C VAL A 314 -8.09 13.41 3.37
N GLY A 315 -8.78 13.99 4.36
CA GLY A 315 -9.56 13.24 5.35
C GLY A 315 -10.65 12.37 4.72
N ARG A 316 -11.34 12.90 3.72
CA ARG A 316 -12.34 12.14 2.95
C ARG A 316 -11.71 10.98 2.17
N CYS A 317 -10.54 11.15 1.57
CA CYS A 317 -9.79 10.07 0.92
C CYS A 317 -9.49 8.93 1.90
N LYS A 318 -9.01 9.23 3.10
CA LYS A 318 -8.72 8.22 4.15
C LYS A 318 -9.98 7.44 4.55
N ALA A 319 -11.11 8.10 4.73
CA ALA A 319 -12.38 7.44 5.07
C ALA A 319 -12.84 6.49 3.95
N HIS A 320 -12.77 6.92 2.68
CA HIS A 320 -13.09 6.05 1.56
C HIS A 320 -12.11 4.88 1.44
N ALA A 321 -10.82 5.10 1.65
CA ALA A 321 -9.80 4.05 1.66
C ALA A 321 -10.12 2.98 2.73
N ASN A 322 -10.44 3.40 3.95
CA ASN A 322 -10.86 2.48 5.00
C ASN A 322 -12.09 1.67 4.59
N ASN A 323 -13.11 2.33 4.02
CA ASN A 323 -14.34 1.66 3.57
C ASN A 323 -14.07 0.63 2.45
N VAL A 324 -13.23 0.96 1.48
CA VAL A 324 -12.86 0.04 0.38
C VAL A 324 -12.29 -1.25 0.92
N VAL A 325 -11.34 -1.17 1.85
CA VAL A 325 -10.63 -2.35 2.36
C VAL A 325 -11.48 -3.12 3.37
N THR A 326 -12.02 -2.44 4.39
CA THR A 326 -12.63 -3.10 5.55
C THR A 326 -14.07 -3.56 5.29
N ASN A 327 -14.84 -2.82 4.50
CA ASN A 327 -16.26 -3.09 4.29
C ASN A 327 -16.57 -3.67 2.90
N VAL A 328 -15.79 -3.34 1.86
CA VAL A 328 -16.07 -3.82 0.50
C VAL A 328 -15.21 -5.02 0.14
N ALA A 329 -13.90 -4.86 0.04
CA ALA A 329 -13.00 -5.90 -0.44
C ALA A 329 -12.94 -7.11 0.50
N LYS A 330 -12.81 -6.86 1.80
CA LYS A 330 -12.81 -7.92 2.82
C LYS A 330 -14.13 -8.70 2.81
N ALA A 331 -15.29 -8.02 2.74
CA ALA A 331 -16.59 -8.69 2.70
C ALA A 331 -16.76 -9.56 1.45
N ALA A 332 -16.35 -9.07 0.27
CA ALA A 332 -16.38 -9.82 -0.97
C ALA A 332 -15.48 -11.07 -0.92
N THR A 333 -14.28 -10.94 -0.36
CA THR A 333 -13.35 -12.07 -0.20
C THR A 333 -13.89 -13.12 0.77
N VAL A 334 -14.47 -12.69 1.90
CA VAL A 334 -15.11 -13.60 2.88
C VAL A 334 -16.29 -14.33 2.25
N PHE A 335 -17.17 -13.62 1.54
CA PHE A 335 -18.29 -14.22 0.81
C PHE A 335 -17.80 -15.31 -0.16
N ALA A 336 -16.80 -15.01 -0.99
CA ALA A 336 -16.28 -15.97 -1.97
C ALA A 336 -15.72 -17.22 -1.29
N TRP A 337 -14.97 -17.05 -0.20
CA TRP A 337 -14.40 -18.15 0.56
C TRP A 337 -15.49 -19.02 1.24
N GLU A 338 -16.48 -18.43 1.90
CA GLU A 338 -17.59 -19.12 2.56
C GLU A 338 -18.44 -19.88 1.54
N ALA A 339 -18.78 -19.25 0.41
CA ALA A 339 -19.56 -19.90 -0.66
C ALA A 339 -18.83 -21.10 -1.27
N SER A 340 -17.50 -21.10 -1.28
CA SER A 340 -16.70 -22.21 -1.80
C SER A 340 -16.82 -23.49 -0.96
N GLY A 341 -17.14 -23.38 0.33
CA GLY A 341 -17.19 -24.48 1.28
C GLY A 341 -15.86 -25.24 1.30
N SER A 342 -15.91 -26.59 1.28
CA SER A 342 -14.69 -27.41 1.38
C SER A 342 -13.71 -27.28 0.20
N ALA A 343 -14.09 -26.71 -0.92
CA ALA A 343 -13.18 -26.48 -2.05
C ALA A 343 -12.18 -25.36 -1.75
N GLY A 344 -12.62 -24.29 -1.04
CA GLY A 344 -11.76 -23.18 -0.67
C GLY A 344 -10.85 -23.42 0.53
N MET A 345 -10.99 -24.56 1.23
CA MET A 345 -10.26 -24.82 2.48
C MET A 345 -8.91 -25.52 2.25
N ARG A 346 -8.72 -26.18 1.11
CA ARG A 346 -7.55 -27.05 0.88
C ARG A 346 -6.49 -26.33 0.07
N ASN A 347 -5.22 -26.62 0.36
CA ASN A 347 -4.15 -26.29 -0.56
C ASN A 347 -4.22 -27.21 -1.80
N PRO A 348 -3.99 -26.69 -3.00
CA PRO A 348 -3.53 -25.36 -3.36
C PRO A 348 -4.66 -24.38 -3.78
N SER A 349 -5.74 -24.24 -3.02
CA SER A 349 -6.84 -23.33 -3.37
C SER A 349 -6.41 -21.87 -3.33
N VAL A 350 -6.58 -21.12 -4.42
CA VAL A 350 -6.35 -19.67 -4.49
C VAL A 350 -7.28 -18.92 -3.53
N LEU A 351 -8.53 -19.37 -3.34
CA LEU A 351 -9.49 -18.73 -2.44
C LEU A 351 -9.02 -18.67 -0.98
N GLN A 352 -8.40 -19.75 -0.47
CA GLN A 352 -7.90 -19.70 0.91
C GLN A 352 -6.69 -18.75 1.03
N ARG A 353 -5.89 -18.61 -0.03
CA ARG A 353 -4.79 -17.63 -0.07
C ARG A 353 -5.34 -16.22 -0.09
N CYS A 354 -6.29 -15.89 -0.98
CA CYS A 354 -6.98 -14.61 -1.00
C CYS A 354 -7.59 -14.27 0.37
N PHE A 355 -8.24 -15.23 1.03
CA PHE A 355 -8.83 -15.04 2.35
C PHE A 355 -7.76 -14.71 3.41
N ARG A 356 -6.67 -15.47 3.49
CA ARG A 356 -5.59 -15.26 4.46
C ARG A 356 -4.89 -13.92 4.24
N ASP A 357 -4.58 -13.61 2.99
CA ASP A 357 -3.90 -12.38 2.62
C ASP A 357 -4.79 -11.15 2.92
N MET A 358 -6.07 -11.19 2.51
CA MET A 358 -7.02 -10.13 2.81
C MET A 358 -7.21 -9.94 4.32
N TRP A 359 -7.28 -11.03 5.09
CA TRP A 359 -7.49 -10.94 6.53
C TRP A 359 -6.33 -10.23 7.25
N ILE A 360 -5.09 -10.54 6.84
CA ILE A 360 -3.90 -9.90 7.40
C ILE A 360 -3.76 -8.46 6.90
N GLY A 361 -3.88 -8.21 5.59
CA GLY A 361 -3.71 -6.87 5.02
C GLY A 361 -4.76 -5.87 5.47
N ALA A 362 -6.03 -6.30 5.63
CA ALA A 362 -7.09 -5.44 6.15
C ALA A 362 -6.91 -5.09 7.65
N GLY A 363 -6.02 -5.75 8.36
CA GLY A 363 -5.64 -5.42 9.74
C GLY A 363 -4.53 -4.36 9.84
N HIS A 364 -4.05 -3.82 8.71
CA HIS A 364 -3.00 -2.81 8.73
C HIS A 364 -3.47 -1.50 9.37
N GLN A 365 -2.63 -0.90 10.22
CA GLN A 365 -2.96 0.31 10.99
C GLN A 365 -3.38 1.54 10.17
N VAL A 366 -3.12 1.55 8.87
CA VAL A 366 -3.55 2.61 7.95
C VAL A 366 -5.07 2.59 7.74
N PHE A 367 -5.76 1.51 8.11
CA PHE A 367 -7.20 1.38 8.05
C PHE A 367 -7.80 1.50 9.45
N ASP A 368 -8.31 2.69 9.78
CA ASP A 368 -8.79 3.04 11.11
C ASP A 368 -10.13 3.78 11.02
N ASP A 369 -11.10 3.35 11.81
CA ASP A 369 -12.44 3.96 11.85
C ASP A 369 -12.44 5.42 12.30
N ARG A 370 -11.36 5.90 12.94
CA ARG A 370 -11.17 7.32 13.25
C ARG A 370 -11.21 8.20 12.01
N PHE A 371 -10.85 7.68 10.84
CA PHE A 371 -10.94 8.44 9.58
C PHE A 371 -12.36 8.78 9.18
N TYR A 372 -13.36 7.96 9.56
CA TYR A 372 -14.76 8.33 9.38
C TYR A 372 -15.16 9.53 10.26
N CYS A 373 -14.63 9.58 11.49
CA CYS A 373 -14.85 10.72 12.37
C CYS A 373 -14.28 12.01 11.78
N GLU A 374 -13.03 11.96 11.28
CA GLU A 374 -12.39 13.14 10.67
C GLU A 374 -13.12 13.61 9.39
N ALA A 375 -13.51 12.69 8.52
CA ALA A 375 -14.27 13.00 7.32
C ALA A 375 -15.66 13.61 7.60
N ALA A 376 -16.28 13.28 8.73
CA ALA A 376 -17.59 13.81 9.12
C ALA A 376 -17.52 15.22 9.70
N LYS A 377 -16.38 15.66 10.26
CA LYS A 377 -16.22 16.93 10.98
C LYS A 377 -16.74 18.14 10.21
N PRO A 378 -16.34 18.36 8.93
CA PRO A 378 -16.80 19.53 8.18
C PRO A 378 -18.34 19.59 8.02
N ALA A 379 -18.96 18.43 7.78
CA ALA A 379 -20.42 18.35 7.65
C ALA A 379 -21.15 18.63 8.97
N LEU A 380 -20.46 18.47 10.11
CA LEU A 380 -20.97 18.73 11.44
C LEU A 380 -20.57 20.13 11.97
N GLY A 381 -19.90 20.96 11.16
CA GLY A 381 -19.42 22.29 11.54
C GLY A 381 -18.23 22.26 12.52
N LEU A 382 -17.44 21.18 12.49
CA LEU A 382 -16.24 21.00 13.29
C LEU A 382 -15.00 21.15 12.40
N GLU A 383 -13.90 21.67 12.98
CA GLU A 383 -12.63 21.75 12.27
C GLU A 383 -12.00 20.36 12.08
N PRO A 384 -11.50 20.04 10.87
CA PRO A 384 -10.74 18.82 10.64
C PRO A 384 -9.42 18.85 11.43
N SER A 385 -9.00 17.70 11.92
CA SER A 385 -7.69 17.57 12.57
C SER A 385 -6.61 17.31 11.52
N PRO A 386 -5.43 17.91 11.65
CA PRO A 386 -4.29 17.66 10.77
C PRO A 386 -3.60 16.32 11.13
N PHE A 387 -4.24 15.17 10.86
CA PHE A 387 -3.64 13.84 11.11
C PHE A 387 -3.12 13.20 9.84
#